data_06a1bce73e77f5b113b6017bb5a08944
#
_entry.id   06a1bce73e77f5b113b6017bb5a08944
#
_cell.length_a   1.000
_cell.length_b   1.000
_cell.length_c   1.000
_cell.angle_alpha   90.00
_cell.angle_beta   90.00
_cell.angle_gamma   90.00
#
_symmetry.space_group_name_H-M   'P 1'
#
loop_
_entity.id
_entity.type
_entity.pdbx_description
1 polymer ?
#
loop_
_entity_poly.entity_id
_entity_poly.type
_entity_poly.pdbx_seq_one_letter_code
_entity_poly.pdbx_strand_id
1 'polypeptide(L)'
;MLRTALYVFSFAIACVSCGEKRTHKKKSTAATQSILPSNTGNLSELVLVISDELWAGSAGKVITDVLQENIKAVPQQEALFDIYNIEAKDFSNIFKTHKNVLWVSNSEDEKFERIDQMWSKDQLYVHLSNASEEALINNLKEHIYTIRSWFVGKDQKRRLQKLKTSTDKEMEKQLQKSYGLNMTIPTGYQIASSEKGFIWLRKDNPKANIISNIWIHSQAYINPEQFNKKSLLELRDSIGRTHVKGSRPESFMATETLYSPEYRLIKKRPYTIETKGLWTMKNDFLGGPYTAYAILDEEKQKIIYVEGFIYCPGERKRNHVFELEAILSGLKLN
;
A
#
# COMPACT_ATOMS: atom_id res chain seq x y z
N MET A 1 58.74 27.44 64.40
CA MET A 1 59.94 26.59 64.30
C MET A 1 59.83 25.90 62.95
N LEU A 2 60.44 26.43 61.97
CA LEU A 2 61.71 26.05 61.33
C LEU A 2 61.72 24.61 60.85
N ARG A 3 61.70 24.35 59.54
CA ARG A 3 62.89 23.97 58.79
C ARG A 3 62.63 23.87 57.31
N THR A 4 63.32 24.67 56.57
CA THR A 4 63.58 24.71 55.14
C THR A 4 64.30 23.44 54.69
N ALA A 5 63.96 22.87 53.56
CA ALA A 5 64.80 21.96 52.79
C ALA A 5 64.74 22.29 51.31
N LEU A 6 65.89 22.73 50.84
CA LEU A 6 66.23 23.09 49.46
C LEU A 6 66.60 21.77 48.73
N TYR A 7 65.95 21.51 47.55
CA TYR A 7 66.41 20.46 46.62
C TYR A 7 66.76 21.05 45.27
N VAL A 8 68.00 20.79 44.90
CA VAL A 8 68.63 21.19 43.65
C VAL A 8 68.07 20.41 42.48
N PHE A 9 67.68 21.13 41.41
CA PHE A 9 67.20 20.56 40.15
C PHE A 9 68.41 20.40 39.19
N SER A 10 68.79 19.16 38.89
CA SER A 10 69.75 18.84 37.83
C SER A 10 68.99 18.73 36.48
N PHE A 11 69.40 19.54 35.52
CA PHE A 11 68.90 19.60 34.17
C PHE A 11 69.61 18.54 33.33
N ALA A 12 68.87 17.49 32.90
CA ALA A 12 69.39 16.55 31.91
C ALA A 12 68.71 16.87 30.54
N ILE A 13 69.52 17.31 29.60
CA ILE A 13 69.13 17.56 28.23
C ILE A 13 69.12 16.21 27.50
N ALA A 14 67.93 15.73 27.12
CA ALA A 14 67.76 14.59 26.22
C ALA A 14 67.42 15.09 24.85
N CYS A 15 68.30 14.89 23.89
CA CYS A 15 68.04 15.11 22.46
C CYS A 15 67.04 14.08 21.97
N VAL A 16 65.81 14.52 21.59
CA VAL A 16 64.84 13.67 20.93
C VAL A 16 64.95 13.91 19.42
N SER A 17 65.37 12.88 18.71
CA SER A 17 65.39 12.77 17.26
C SER A 17 63.95 12.71 16.73
N CYS A 18 63.55 13.68 15.94
CA CYS A 18 62.29 13.67 15.16
C CYS A 18 62.36 12.60 14.08
N GLY A 19 61.71 11.47 14.32
CA GLY A 19 61.35 10.52 13.26
C GLY A 19 59.93 10.84 12.77
N GLU A 20 59.85 11.43 11.58
CA GLU A 20 58.55 11.63 10.89
C GLU A 20 57.90 10.29 10.56
N LYS A 21 56.90 9.89 11.33
CA LYS A 21 55.97 8.84 10.91
C LYS A 21 55.00 9.43 9.88
N ARG A 22 55.26 9.15 8.61
CA ARG A 22 54.26 9.35 7.55
C ARG A 22 53.03 8.48 7.83
N THR A 23 52.04 9.04 8.44
CA THR A 23 50.71 8.46 8.48
C THR A 23 50.09 8.50 7.09
N HIS A 24 50.06 7.36 6.41
CA HIS A 24 49.25 7.17 5.23
C HIS A 24 47.79 7.40 5.66
N LYS A 25 47.26 8.61 5.45
CA LYS A 25 45.83 8.85 5.38
C LYS A 25 45.30 7.97 4.26
N LYS A 26 44.65 6.84 4.59
CA LYS A 26 43.76 6.17 3.69
C LYS A 26 42.74 7.21 3.23
N LYS A 27 42.84 7.68 1.99
CA LYS A 27 41.75 8.34 1.30
C LYS A 27 40.58 7.35 1.34
N SER A 28 39.58 7.62 2.17
CA SER A 28 38.28 7.00 2.00
C SER A 28 37.80 7.46 0.63
N THR A 29 37.88 6.60 -0.36
CA THR A 29 37.12 6.74 -1.60
C THR A 29 35.66 6.78 -1.17
N ALA A 30 35.11 8.00 -1.09
CA ALA A 30 33.67 8.18 -1.07
C ALA A 30 33.17 7.43 -2.29
N ALA A 31 32.53 6.28 -2.07
CA ALA A 31 31.82 5.57 -3.12
C ALA A 31 30.87 6.60 -3.72
N THR A 32 31.08 6.95 -4.98
CA THR A 32 30.15 7.78 -5.77
C THR A 32 28.84 7.02 -5.72
N GLN A 33 27.89 7.46 -4.89
CA GLN A 33 26.54 6.91 -4.91
C GLN A 33 26.02 7.12 -6.31
N SER A 34 26.01 6.05 -7.11
CA SER A 34 25.44 6.08 -8.44
C SER A 34 23.98 6.51 -8.27
N ILE A 35 23.63 7.65 -8.86
CA ILE A 35 22.25 8.15 -8.83
C ILE A 35 21.42 7.17 -9.64
N LEU A 36 20.68 6.30 -8.97
CA LEU A 36 19.80 5.36 -9.64
C LEU A 36 18.78 6.11 -10.51
N PRO A 37 18.50 5.64 -11.73
CA PRO A 37 17.47 6.22 -12.59
C PRO A 37 16.08 6.09 -11.95
N SER A 38 15.13 6.85 -12.47
CA SER A 38 13.71 6.67 -12.11
C SER A 38 13.22 5.30 -12.57
N ASN A 39 12.29 4.74 -11.81
CA ASN A 39 11.64 3.48 -12.19
C ASN A 39 10.67 3.68 -13.37
N THR A 40 10.39 2.59 -14.09
CA THR A 40 9.43 2.50 -15.20
C THR A 40 8.28 1.56 -14.88
N GLY A 41 7.34 1.41 -15.81
CA GLY A 41 6.14 0.59 -15.69
C GLY A 41 5.03 1.25 -14.87
N ASN A 42 3.85 0.64 -14.86
CA ASN A 42 2.69 1.10 -14.10
C ASN A 42 2.59 0.39 -12.74
N LEU A 43 1.72 0.88 -11.89
CA LEU A 43 1.35 0.18 -10.66
C LEU A 43 0.52 -1.07 -11.00
N SER A 44 0.70 -2.12 -10.23
CA SER A 44 0.11 -3.45 -10.47
C SER A 44 0.61 -4.14 -11.75
N GLU A 45 1.74 -3.71 -12.29
CA GLU A 45 2.51 -4.46 -13.28
C GLU A 45 3.70 -5.16 -12.61
N LEU A 46 4.06 -6.34 -13.11
CA LEU A 46 5.16 -7.15 -12.63
C LEU A 46 5.93 -7.74 -13.81
N VAL A 47 7.23 -7.47 -13.88
CA VAL A 47 8.13 -8.20 -14.77
C VAL A 47 8.56 -9.47 -14.06
N LEU A 48 8.27 -10.61 -14.66
CA LEU A 48 8.66 -11.94 -14.19
C LEU A 48 9.77 -12.47 -15.09
N VAL A 49 10.96 -12.62 -14.52
CA VAL A 49 12.08 -13.25 -15.23
C VAL A 49 12.07 -14.75 -14.92
N ILE A 50 11.76 -15.56 -15.92
CA ILE A 50 11.57 -17.02 -15.79
C ILE A 50 11.82 -17.68 -17.15
N SER A 51 12.31 -18.92 -17.19
CA SER A 51 12.40 -19.67 -18.45
C SER A 51 11.02 -20.10 -18.95
N ASP A 52 10.88 -20.28 -20.27
CA ASP A 52 9.61 -20.69 -20.88
C ASP A 52 9.13 -22.05 -20.35
N GLU A 53 10.07 -22.98 -20.05
CA GLU A 53 9.74 -24.29 -19.49
C GLU A 53 9.13 -24.16 -18.08
N LEU A 54 9.76 -23.39 -17.19
CA LEU A 54 9.25 -23.15 -15.83
C LEU A 54 7.92 -22.40 -15.86
N TRP A 55 7.77 -21.44 -16.80
CA TRP A 55 6.53 -20.69 -16.97
C TRP A 55 5.37 -21.57 -17.42
N ALA A 56 5.60 -22.46 -18.40
CA ALA A 56 4.59 -23.41 -18.88
C ALA A 56 4.28 -24.51 -17.86
N GLY A 57 5.17 -24.75 -16.91
CA GLY A 57 5.09 -25.80 -15.90
C GLY A 57 4.38 -25.44 -14.61
N SER A 58 4.64 -26.24 -13.57
CA SER A 58 4.04 -26.07 -12.24
C SER A 58 4.47 -24.78 -11.55
N ALA A 59 5.68 -24.27 -11.80
CA ALA A 59 6.16 -23.01 -11.24
C ALA A 59 5.31 -21.84 -11.72
N GLY A 60 5.07 -21.73 -13.05
CA GLY A 60 4.20 -20.71 -13.63
C GLY A 60 2.76 -20.79 -13.09
N LYS A 61 2.24 -22.02 -12.89
CA LYS A 61 0.91 -22.20 -12.31
C LYS A 61 0.84 -21.65 -10.86
N VAL A 62 1.80 -21.96 -9.99
CA VAL A 62 1.84 -21.42 -8.62
C VAL A 62 1.87 -19.89 -8.62
N ILE A 63 2.65 -19.30 -9.53
CA ILE A 63 2.77 -17.84 -9.65
C ILE A 63 1.46 -17.24 -10.12
N THR A 64 0.85 -17.76 -11.18
CA THR A 64 -0.40 -17.23 -11.75
C THR A 64 -1.57 -17.37 -10.79
N ASP A 65 -1.73 -18.53 -10.15
CA ASP A 65 -2.81 -18.77 -9.18
C ASP A 65 -2.84 -17.74 -8.05
N VAL A 66 -1.68 -17.16 -7.66
CA VAL A 66 -1.59 -16.22 -6.54
C VAL A 66 -1.39 -14.77 -6.98
N LEU A 67 -0.52 -14.49 -7.96
CA LEU A 67 -0.21 -13.14 -8.38
C LEU A 67 -1.17 -12.60 -9.45
N GLN A 68 -1.87 -13.48 -10.18
CA GLN A 68 -2.97 -13.12 -11.08
C GLN A 68 -4.35 -13.53 -10.53
N GLU A 69 -4.43 -13.87 -9.23
CA GLU A 69 -5.72 -14.03 -8.57
C GLU A 69 -6.59 -12.79 -8.83
N ASN A 70 -7.88 -13.01 -9.16
CA ASN A 70 -8.80 -11.92 -9.35
C ASN A 70 -8.97 -11.12 -8.05
N ILE A 71 -8.90 -9.80 -8.14
CA ILE A 71 -9.19 -8.96 -7.00
C ILE A 71 -10.65 -9.11 -6.58
N LYS A 72 -10.87 -9.12 -5.28
CA LYS A 72 -12.19 -9.30 -4.71
C LYS A 72 -12.99 -8.01 -4.71
N ALA A 73 -14.30 -8.16 -4.61
CA ALA A 73 -15.23 -7.03 -4.58
C ALA A 73 -15.15 -6.12 -5.82
N VAL A 74 -14.92 -6.71 -6.99
CA VAL A 74 -15.17 -6.07 -8.30
C VAL A 74 -16.07 -6.96 -9.13
N PRO A 75 -16.99 -6.38 -9.93
CA PRO A 75 -17.97 -7.19 -10.67
C PRO A 75 -17.37 -7.92 -11.89
N GLN A 76 -16.21 -7.48 -12.39
CA GLN A 76 -15.47 -8.14 -13.46
C GLN A 76 -14.25 -8.87 -12.93
N GLN A 77 -13.81 -9.89 -13.65
CA GLN A 77 -12.54 -10.55 -13.35
C GLN A 77 -11.37 -9.62 -13.72
N GLU A 78 -10.64 -9.17 -12.72
CA GLU A 78 -9.47 -8.32 -12.88
C GLU A 78 -8.33 -8.89 -12.05
N ALA A 79 -7.22 -9.28 -12.72
CA ALA A 79 -6.06 -9.83 -12.06
C ALA A 79 -5.39 -8.81 -11.13
N LEU A 80 -4.84 -9.30 -10.01
CA LEU A 80 -4.09 -8.50 -9.04
C LEU A 80 -2.89 -7.81 -9.69
N PHE A 81 -2.11 -8.55 -10.49
CA PHE A 81 -1.01 -8.01 -11.30
C PHE A 81 -1.17 -8.36 -12.77
N ASP A 82 -0.79 -7.45 -13.64
CA ASP A 82 -0.50 -7.71 -15.05
C ASP A 82 0.95 -8.21 -15.10
N ILE A 83 1.16 -9.49 -15.42
CA ILE A 83 2.48 -10.14 -15.45
C ILE A 83 3.02 -10.13 -16.87
N TYR A 84 4.27 -9.66 -17.03
CA TYR A 84 5.06 -9.74 -18.24
C TYR A 84 6.21 -10.72 -18.00
N ASN A 85 6.05 -11.98 -18.45
CA ASN A 85 7.11 -12.98 -18.35
C ASN A 85 8.13 -12.80 -19.47
N ILE A 86 9.40 -12.89 -19.12
CA ILE A 86 10.53 -12.79 -20.04
C ILE A 86 11.62 -13.77 -19.64
N GLU A 87 12.39 -14.27 -20.61
CA GLU A 87 13.57 -15.07 -20.33
C GLU A 87 14.74 -14.19 -19.83
N ALA A 88 15.64 -14.83 -19.06
CA ALA A 88 16.82 -14.15 -18.53
C ALA A 88 17.69 -13.51 -19.61
N LYS A 89 17.79 -14.13 -20.80
CA LYS A 89 18.55 -13.59 -21.96
C LYS A 89 17.98 -12.29 -22.50
N ASP A 90 16.66 -12.06 -22.36
CA ASP A 90 15.92 -10.91 -22.87
C ASP A 90 15.77 -9.81 -21.82
N PHE A 91 16.22 -10.04 -20.58
CA PHE A 91 16.17 -9.08 -19.48
C PHE A 91 17.14 -7.91 -19.71
N SER A 92 16.70 -6.97 -20.54
CA SER A 92 17.45 -5.78 -20.94
C SER A 92 17.27 -4.59 -19.99
N ASN A 93 17.95 -3.48 -20.27
CA ASN A 93 17.90 -2.26 -19.45
C ASN A 93 16.49 -1.68 -19.28
N ILE A 94 15.57 -1.86 -20.24
CA ILE A 94 14.18 -1.41 -20.16
C ILE A 94 13.47 -2.13 -19.01
N PHE A 95 13.67 -3.43 -18.90
CA PHE A 95 13.05 -4.24 -17.83
C PHE A 95 13.73 -4.06 -16.47
N LYS A 96 15.07 -3.84 -16.46
CA LYS A 96 15.83 -3.60 -15.23
C LYS A 96 15.31 -2.43 -14.42
N THR A 97 14.78 -1.40 -15.06
CA THR A 97 14.24 -0.22 -14.36
C THR A 97 12.78 -0.35 -13.95
N HIS A 98 12.13 -1.48 -14.27
CA HIS A 98 10.72 -1.68 -13.91
C HIS A 98 10.50 -1.67 -12.38
N LYS A 99 9.36 -1.13 -11.94
CA LYS A 99 9.01 -0.97 -10.51
C LYS A 99 9.06 -2.27 -9.72
N ASN A 100 8.50 -3.34 -10.30
CA ASN A 100 8.38 -4.64 -9.66
C ASN A 100 9.01 -5.69 -10.57
N VAL A 101 10.00 -6.40 -10.04
CA VAL A 101 10.69 -7.48 -10.75
C VAL A 101 10.73 -8.72 -9.84
N LEU A 102 10.23 -9.84 -10.34
CA LEU A 102 10.36 -11.15 -9.73
C LEU A 102 11.25 -12.01 -10.62
N TRP A 103 12.34 -12.52 -10.09
CA TRP A 103 13.24 -13.43 -10.77
C TRP A 103 13.09 -14.83 -10.21
N VAL A 104 12.78 -15.79 -11.05
CA VAL A 104 12.60 -17.20 -10.68
C VAL A 104 13.43 -18.07 -11.60
N SER A 105 14.33 -18.89 -11.06
CA SER A 105 15.24 -19.69 -11.87
C SER A 105 15.69 -20.97 -11.17
N ASN A 106 16.08 -21.99 -11.97
CA ASN A 106 16.91 -23.07 -11.47
C ASN A 106 18.36 -22.62 -11.41
N SER A 107 19.01 -22.77 -10.25
CA SER A 107 20.42 -22.41 -10.04
C SER A 107 20.96 -23.09 -8.80
N GLU A 108 22.23 -23.57 -8.85
CA GLU A 108 22.96 -24.07 -7.67
C GLU A 108 23.16 -22.99 -6.59
N ASP A 109 23.14 -21.70 -6.98
CA ASP A 109 23.13 -20.56 -6.06
C ASP A 109 21.68 -20.32 -5.59
N GLU A 110 21.30 -21.03 -4.52
CA GLU A 110 19.96 -20.95 -3.96
C GLU A 110 19.72 -19.59 -3.28
N LYS A 111 18.62 -18.92 -3.68
CA LYS A 111 18.26 -17.60 -3.20
C LYS A 111 16.79 -17.48 -2.83
N PHE A 112 16.54 -16.75 -1.77
CA PHE A 112 15.27 -16.11 -1.49
C PHE A 112 15.55 -14.71 -0.96
N GLU A 113 15.65 -13.75 -1.87
CA GLU A 113 16.10 -12.40 -1.58
C GLU A 113 15.05 -11.36 -1.95
N ARG A 114 14.95 -10.35 -1.14
CA ARG A 114 14.22 -9.11 -1.42
C ARG A 114 15.19 -7.93 -1.39
N ILE A 115 15.27 -7.21 -2.50
CA ILE A 115 16.14 -6.05 -2.64
C ILE A 115 15.31 -4.83 -3.04
N ASP A 116 15.41 -3.77 -2.25
CA ASP A 116 14.82 -2.49 -2.59
C ASP A 116 15.85 -1.65 -3.38
N GLN A 117 15.44 -1.06 -4.51
CA GLN A 117 16.26 -0.16 -5.34
C GLN A 117 17.52 -0.83 -5.93
N MET A 118 17.37 -1.98 -6.56
CA MET A 118 18.50 -2.67 -7.18
C MET A 118 19.06 -1.92 -8.41
N TRP A 119 18.19 -1.57 -9.36
CA TRP A 119 18.57 -0.88 -10.61
C TRP A 119 17.88 0.46 -10.82
N SER A 120 16.82 0.76 -10.09
CA SER A 120 16.10 2.04 -10.17
C SER A 120 15.56 2.47 -8.82
N LYS A 121 15.28 3.77 -8.68
CA LYS A 121 14.69 4.34 -7.48
C LYS A 121 13.34 3.71 -7.18
N ASP A 122 13.07 3.43 -5.90
CA ASP A 122 11.80 2.87 -5.42
C ASP A 122 11.36 1.55 -6.07
N GLN A 123 12.31 0.81 -6.66
CA GLN A 123 12.09 -0.54 -7.21
C GLN A 123 11.94 -1.57 -6.10
N LEU A 124 11.16 -2.61 -6.35
CA LEU A 124 11.18 -3.85 -5.58
C LEU A 124 11.60 -5.00 -6.49
N TYR A 125 12.73 -5.61 -6.17
CA TYR A 125 13.25 -6.81 -6.80
C TYR A 125 13.17 -7.98 -5.81
N VAL A 126 12.67 -9.11 -6.28
CA VAL A 126 12.64 -10.37 -5.52
C VAL A 126 13.28 -11.45 -6.37
N HIS A 127 14.20 -12.20 -5.78
CA HIS A 127 14.86 -13.34 -6.43
C HIS A 127 14.58 -14.61 -5.63
N LEU A 128 14.14 -15.64 -6.34
CA LEU A 128 13.95 -16.98 -5.83
C LEU A 128 14.58 -17.97 -6.79
N SER A 129 15.55 -18.75 -6.32
CA SER A 129 16.23 -19.80 -7.09
C SER A 129 16.53 -21.01 -6.24
N ASN A 130 16.48 -22.20 -6.85
CA ASN A 130 16.86 -23.47 -6.26
C ASN A 130 17.53 -24.38 -7.30
N ALA A 131 18.35 -25.34 -6.83
CA ALA A 131 19.12 -26.23 -7.67
C ALA A 131 18.25 -27.16 -8.53
N SER A 132 17.07 -27.59 -8.03
CA SER A 132 16.13 -28.42 -8.77
C SER A 132 14.78 -27.77 -8.94
N GLU A 133 14.03 -28.15 -9.99
CA GLU A 133 12.68 -27.67 -10.22
C GLU A 133 11.73 -28.05 -9.08
N GLU A 134 11.85 -29.24 -8.50
CA GLU A 134 11.04 -29.68 -7.37
C GLU A 134 11.26 -28.78 -6.14
N ALA A 135 12.52 -28.51 -5.80
CA ALA A 135 12.88 -27.60 -4.70
C ALA A 135 12.36 -26.18 -4.96
N LEU A 136 12.48 -25.69 -6.20
CA LEU A 136 11.98 -24.40 -6.63
C LEU A 136 10.45 -24.27 -6.45
N ILE A 137 9.69 -25.28 -6.89
CA ILE A 137 8.23 -25.31 -6.77
C ILE A 137 7.81 -25.34 -5.29
N ASN A 138 8.49 -26.11 -4.45
CA ASN A 138 8.20 -26.18 -3.03
C ASN A 138 8.48 -24.84 -2.33
N ASN A 139 9.61 -24.21 -2.65
CA ASN A 139 9.98 -22.88 -2.14
C ASN A 139 9.01 -21.78 -2.62
N LEU A 140 8.57 -21.84 -3.89
CA LEU A 140 7.51 -20.96 -4.41
C LEU A 140 6.20 -21.11 -3.61
N LYS A 141 5.72 -22.34 -3.40
CA LYS A 141 4.49 -22.61 -2.64
C LYS A 141 4.57 -22.05 -1.22
N GLU A 142 5.73 -22.17 -0.58
CA GLU A 142 5.96 -21.65 0.78
C GLU A 142 5.93 -20.12 0.83
N HIS A 143 6.51 -19.45 -0.16
CA HIS A 143 6.80 -18.01 -0.09
C HIS A 143 5.93 -17.13 -0.98
N ILE A 144 5.14 -17.67 -1.91
CA ILE A 144 4.42 -16.87 -2.92
C ILE A 144 3.44 -15.85 -2.30
N TYR A 145 2.78 -16.16 -1.18
CA TYR A 145 1.91 -15.21 -0.49
C TYR A 145 2.71 -14.10 0.20
N THR A 146 3.92 -14.40 0.68
CA THR A 146 4.85 -13.40 1.21
C THR A 146 5.32 -12.45 0.11
N ILE A 147 5.72 -13.00 -1.05
CA ILE A 147 6.10 -12.26 -2.26
C ILE A 147 4.94 -11.34 -2.70
N ARG A 148 3.72 -11.90 -2.80
CA ARG A 148 2.51 -11.10 -3.08
C ARG A 148 2.36 -9.93 -2.13
N SER A 149 2.49 -10.18 -0.83
CA SER A 149 2.33 -9.14 0.20
C SER A 149 3.36 -8.01 0.05
N TRP A 150 4.59 -8.34 -0.34
CA TRP A 150 5.65 -7.37 -0.57
C TRP A 150 5.34 -6.46 -1.77
N PHE A 151 4.95 -7.02 -2.91
CA PHE A 151 4.60 -6.24 -4.11
C PHE A 151 3.35 -5.39 -3.88
N VAL A 152 2.29 -5.96 -3.32
CA VAL A 152 1.06 -5.22 -2.97
C VAL A 152 1.37 -4.07 -2.00
N GLY A 153 2.09 -4.35 -0.92
CA GLY A 153 2.43 -3.34 0.08
C GLY A 153 3.34 -2.23 -0.48
N LYS A 154 4.26 -2.57 -1.39
CA LYS A 154 5.12 -1.58 -2.06
C LYS A 154 4.29 -0.68 -2.99
N ASP A 155 3.39 -1.25 -3.79
CA ASP A 155 2.53 -0.50 -4.69
C ASP A 155 1.53 0.39 -3.93
N GLN A 156 0.97 -0.08 -2.81
CA GLN A 156 0.11 0.75 -1.96
C GLN A 156 0.87 1.97 -1.39
N LYS A 157 2.12 1.78 -0.96
CA LYS A 157 2.96 2.90 -0.51
C LYS A 157 3.22 3.91 -1.62
N ARG A 158 3.53 3.45 -2.84
CA ARG A 158 3.74 4.31 -4.02
C ARG A 158 2.48 5.09 -4.38
N ARG A 159 1.30 4.43 -4.35
CA ARG A 159 0.01 5.09 -4.57
C ARG A 159 -0.20 6.21 -3.56
N LEU A 160 -0.05 5.92 -2.28
CA LEU A 160 -0.23 6.92 -1.23
C LEU A 160 0.78 8.08 -1.36
N GLN A 161 2.04 7.79 -1.69
CA GLN A 161 3.04 8.83 -1.93
C GLN A 161 2.66 9.72 -3.11
N LYS A 162 2.20 9.14 -4.22
CA LYS A 162 1.71 9.89 -5.38
C LYS A 162 0.51 10.77 -5.00
N LEU A 163 -0.44 10.25 -4.26
CA LEU A 163 -1.62 11.02 -3.81
C LEU A 163 -1.22 12.22 -2.94
N LYS A 164 -0.19 12.07 -2.09
CA LYS A 164 0.33 13.16 -1.24
C LYS A 164 0.98 14.30 -2.01
N THR A 165 1.35 14.13 -3.28
CA THR A 165 1.92 15.22 -4.09
C THR A 165 0.89 16.25 -4.55
N SER A 166 -0.40 15.90 -4.53
CA SER A 166 -1.50 16.78 -4.92
C SER A 166 -2.70 16.56 -3.99
N THR A 167 -2.69 17.23 -2.84
CA THR A 167 -3.71 17.08 -1.81
C THR A 167 -4.45 18.39 -1.56
N ASP A 168 -5.72 18.26 -1.16
CA ASP A 168 -6.54 19.39 -0.69
C ASP A 168 -6.31 19.60 0.81
N LYS A 169 -5.43 20.54 1.14
CA LYS A 169 -5.04 20.83 2.52
C LYS A 169 -6.18 21.41 3.38
N GLU A 170 -7.10 22.14 2.78
CA GLU A 170 -8.24 22.71 3.51
C GLU A 170 -9.24 21.58 3.83
N MET A 171 -9.49 20.68 2.89
CA MET A 171 -10.31 19.49 3.15
C MET A 171 -9.69 18.61 4.25
N GLU A 172 -8.37 18.35 4.19
CA GLU A 172 -7.66 17.59 5.23
C GLU A 172 -7.83 18.22 6.62
N LYS A 173 -7.67 19.56 6.74
CA LYS A 173 -7.89 20.31 7.99
C LYS A 173 -9.34 20.22 8.48
N GLN A 174 -10.31 20.32 7.57
CA GLN A 174 -11.72 20.19 7.92
C GLN A 174 -12.03 18.80 8.49
N LEU A 175 -11.54 17.74 7.87
CA LEU A 175 -11.72 16.37 8.35
C LEU A 175 -11.04 16.14 9.70
N GLN A 176 -9.85 16.72 9.89
CA GLN A 176 -9.15 16.66 11.17
C GLN A 176 -9.95 17.33 12.28
N LYS A 177 -10.48 18.55 12.02
CA LYS A 177 -11.26 19.31 13.00
C LYS A 177 -12.60 18.63 13.35
N SER A 178 -13.31 18.10 12.34
CA SER A 178 -14.67 17.58 12.50
C SER A 178 -14.73 16.14 13.01
N TYR A 179 -13.75 15.32 12.61
CA TYR A 179 -13.76 13.87 12.87
C TYR A 179 -12.50 13.36 13.60
N GLY A 180 -11.49 14.20 13.81
CA GLY A 180 -10.21 13.77 14.38
C GLY A 180 -9.41 12.87 13.43
N LEU A 181 -9.63 13.01 12.11
CA LEU A 181 -9.02 12.16 11.10
C LEU A 181 -7.92 12.89 10.33
N ASN A 182 -6.71 12.34 10.36
CA ASN A 182 -5.67 12.68 9.40
C ASN A 182 -5.80 11.74 8.20
N MET A 183 -6.27 12.27 7.09
CA MET A 183 -6.53 11.50 5.88
C MET A 183 -6.07 12.29 4.65
N THR A 184 -5.29 11.64 3.78
CA THR A 184 -4.86 12.24 2.51
C THR A 184 -6.04 12.31 1.55
N ILE A 185 -6.48 13.53 1.22
CA ILE A 185 -7.54 13.76 0.21
C ILE A 185 -6.90 14.37 -1.03
N PRO A 186 -6.87 13.66 -2.17
CA PRO A 186 -6.37 14.22 -3.43
C PRO A 186 -7.22 15.41 -3.87
N THR A 187 -6.62 16.33 -4.61
CA THR A 187 -7.35 17.44 -5.24
C THR A 187 -8.46 16.95 -6.17
N GLY A 188 -9.52 17.76 -6.29
CA GLY A 188 -10.67 17.47 -7.15
C GLY A 188 -11.84 16.79 -6.43
N TYR A 189 -11.69 16.39 -5.17
CA TYR A 189 -12.85 16.04 -4.35
C TYR A 189 -13.58 17.31 -3.90
N GLN A 190 -14.91 17.26 -3.93
CA GLN A 190 -15.81 18.31 -3.45
C GLN A 190 -16.77 17.73 -2.42
N ILE A 191 -17.27 18.54 -1.52
CA ILE A 191 -18.30 18.13 -0.55
C ILE A 191 -19.62 18.02 -1.30
N ALA A 192 -20.13 16.79 -1.42
CA ALA A 192 -21.44 16.51 -1.99
C ALA A 192 -22.56 16.71 -0.96
N SER A 193 -22.29 16.33 0.31
CA SER A 193 -23.20 16.55 1.45
C SER A 193 -22.40 16.61 2.74
N SER A 194 -22.88 17.41 3.70
CA SER A 194 -22.29 17.49 5.05
C SER A 194 -23.38 17.77 6.07
N GLU A 195 -23.49 16.87 7.05
CA GLU A 195 -24.47 16.94 8.15
C GLU A 195 -23.77 16.58 9.46
N LYS A 196 -24.46 16.73 10.59
CA LYS A 196 -23.88 16.37 11.89
C LYS A 196 -23.50 14.90 11.94
N GLY A 197 -22.19 14.61 12.06
CA GLY A 197 -21.65 13.25 12.11
C GLY A 197 -21.52 12.56 10.75
N PHE A 198 -21.78 13.25 9.64
CA PHE A 198 -21.64 12.71 8.29
C PHE A 198 -21.05 13.73 7.31
N ILE A 199 -20.15 13.28 6.46
CA ILE A 199 -19.67 14.04 5.29
C ILE A 199 -19.46 13.10 4.11
N TRP A 200 -19.85 13.55 2.92
CA TRP A 200 -19.65 12.84 1.66
C TRP A 200 -18.85 13.71 0.70
N LEU A 201 -17.70 13.18 0.29
CA LEU A 201 -16.80 13.76 -0.70
C LEU A 201 -16.97 13.05 -2.03
N ARG A 202 -17.03 13.79 -3.11
CA ARG A 202 -17.22 13.26 -4.47
C ARG A 202 -16.24 13.89 -5.44
N LYS A 203 -15.67 13.08 -6.33
CA LYS A 203 -14.78 13.49 -7.42
C LYS A 203 -15.28 12.90 -8.72
N ASP A 204 -15.68 13.75 -9.64
CA ASP A 204 -16.17 13.37 -10.95
C ASP A 204 -15.08 13.45 -12.01
N ASN A 205 -14.98 12.42 -12.86
CA ASN A 205 -14.20 12.44 -14.09
C ASN A 205 -15.15 12.17 -15.26
N PRO A 206 -15.80 13.21 -15.80
CA PRO A 206 -16.83 13.04 -16.83
C PRO A 206 -16.27 12.48 -18.14
N LYS A 207 -14.97 12.70 -18.44
CA LYS A 207 -14.35 12.17 -19.66
C LYS A 207 -14.25 10.65 -19.67
N ALA A 208 -14.04 10.04 -18.50
CA ALA A 208 -13.97 8.60 -18.34
C ALA A 208 -15.24 8.00 -17.71
N ASN A 209 -16.28 8.80 -17.45
CA ASN A 209 -17.49 8.39 -16.74
C ASN A 209 -17.20 7.67 -15.42
N ILE A 210 -16.26 8.23 -14.64
CA ILE A 210 -15.83 7.68 -13.36
C ILE A 210 -16.20 8.66 -12.26
N ILE A 211 -16.84 8.14 -11.21
CA ILE A 211 -17.17 8.89 -10.00
C ILE A 211 -16.54 8.18 -8.81
N SER A 212 -15.58 8.85 -8.19
CA SER A 212 -14.93 8.38 -6.95
C SER A 212 -15.54 9.10 -5.75
N ASN A 213 -15.88 8.36 -4.72
CA ASN A 213 -16.58 8.86 -3.56
C ASN A 213 -15.87 8.42 -2.28
N ILE A 214 -15.92 9.27 -1.27
CA ILE A 214 -15.50 8.95 0.09
C ILE A 214 -16.55 9.52 1.03
N TRP A 215 -17.09 8.70 1.93
CA TRP A 215 -17.88 9.21 3.04
C TRP A 215 -17.25 8.90 4.37
N ILE A 216 -17.57 9.72 5.37
CA ILE A 216 -17.18 9.54 6.76
C ILE A 216 -18.44 9.70 7.60
N HIS A 217 -18.67 8.71 8.46
CA HIS A 217 -19.75 8.75 9.44
C HIS A 217 -19.18 8.51 10.84
N SER A 218 -19.73 9.22 11.83
CA SER A 218 -19.32 9.09 13.23
C SER A 218 -20.54 8.89 14.12
N GLN A 219 -20.52 7.86 14.93
CA GLN A 219 -21.55 7.56 15.93
C GLN A 219 -20.94 7.18 17.27
N ALA A 220 -21.75 7.15 18.35
CA ALA A 220 -21.31 6.68 19.65
C ALA A 220 -20.95 5.19 19.62
N TYR A 221 -19.86 4.84 20.29
CA TYR A 221 -19.55 3.45 20.63
C TYR A 221 -20.28 3.08 21.89
N ILE A 222 -21.00 1.97 21.87
CA ILE A 222 -21.82 1.48 23.00
C ILE A 222 -21.28 0.14 23.50
N ASN A 223 -21.00 -0.79 22.59
CA ASN A 223 -20.53 -2.13 22.92
C ASN A 223 -19.83 -2.80 21.72
N PRO A 224 -19.08 -3.90 21.95
CA PRO A 224 -18.34 -4.60 20.89
C PRO A 224 -19.20 -5.18 19.76
N GLU A 225 -20.49 -5.45 19.99
CA GLU A 225 -21.40 -6.02 18.99
C GLU A 225 -21.59 -5.11 17.78
N GLN A 226 -21.33 -3.80 17.94
CA GLN A 226 -21.36 -2.85 16.83
C GLN A 226 -20.28 -3.14 15.76
N PHE A 227 -19.26 -3.95 16.07
CA PHE A 227 -18.21 -4.35 15.13
C PHE A 227 -18.42 -5.74 14.51
N ASN A 228 -19.52 -6.44 14.84
CA ASN A 228 -19.82 -7.68 14.14
C ASN A 228 -20.29 -7.43 12.71
N LYS A 229 -20.23 -8.47 11.86
CA LYS A 229 -20.54 -8.36 10.42
C LYS A 229 -21.95 -7.81 10.15
N LYS A 230 -22.94 -8.26 10.93
CA LYS A 230 -24.34 -7.85 10.78
C LYS A 230 -24.51 -6.37 11.10
N SER A 231 -24.00 -5.93 12.26
CA SER A 231 -24.10 -4.53 12.69
C SER A 231 -23.39 -3.57 11.75
N LEU A 232 -22.21 -3.95 11.21
CA LEU A 232 -21.49 -3.13 10.23
C LEU A 232 -22.22 -3.05 8.89
N LEU A 233 -22.87 -4.12 8.46
CA LEU A 233 -23.69 -4.11 7.25
C LEU A 233 -24.92 -3.22 7.42
N GLU A 234 -25.64 -3.35 8.55
CA GLU A 234 -26.80 -2.53 8.88
C GLU A 234 -26.44 -1.05 9.00
N LEU A 235 -25.30 -0.73 9.62
CA LEU A 235 -24.77 0.64 9.69
C LEU A 235 -24.53 1.20 8.29
N ARG A 236 -23.80 0.45 7.44
CA ARG A 236 -23.51 0.87 6.06
C ARG A 236 -24.78 1.13 5.27
N ASP A 237 -25.73 0.20 5.30
CA ASP A 237 -26.96 0.31 4.54
C ASP A 237 -27.87 1.42 5.08
N SER A 238 -27.84 1.70 6.38
CA SER A 238 -28.51 2.85 6.97
C SER A 238 -27.92 4.18 6.46
N ILE A 239 -26.59 4.30 6.41
CA ILE A 239 -25.90 5.48 5.87
C ILE A 239 -26.29 5.66 4.39
N GLY A 240 -26.18 4.60 3.58
CA GLY A 240 -26.53 4.63 2.16
C GLY A 240 -27.98 5.03 1.93
N ARG A 241 -28.90 4.44 2.70
CA ARG A 241 -30.34 4.76 2.62
C ARG A 241 -30.63 6.21 3.00
N THR A 242 -29.93 6.75 3.98
CA THR A 242 -30.19 8.11 4.47
C THR A 242 -29.60 9.16 3.55
N HIS A 243 -28.34 9.00 3.16
CA HIS A 243 -27.56 10.09 2.56
C HIS A 243 -27.30 9.93 1.07
N VAL A 244 -27.38 8.72 0.49
CA VAL A 244 -27.06 8.49 -0.92
C VAL A 244 -28.31 8.08 -1.68
N LYS A 245 -29.05 9.08 -2.16
CA LYS A 245 -30.26 8.91 -2.95
C LYS A 245 -29.92 8.80 -4.43
N GLY A 246 -30.68 7.98 -5.16
CA GLY A 246 -30.61 7.92 -6.61
C GLY A 246 -31.48 8.98 -7.29
N SER A 247 -31.50 8.93 -8.63
CA SER A 247 -32.30 9.85 -9.45
C SER A 247 -33.80 9.49 -9.52
N ARG A 248 -34.15 8.25 -9.19
CA ARG A 248 -35.52 7.76 -9.20
C ARG A 248 -36.17 7.88 -7.82
N PRO A 249 -37.51 7.98 -7.73
CA PRO A 249 -38.22 7.93 -6.47
C PRO A 249 -37.85 6.68 -5.68
N GLU A 250 -37.67 6.81 -4.36
CA GLU A 250 -37.33 5.72 -3.44
C GLU A 250 -36.02 4.99 -3.78
N SER A 251 -35.17 5.54 -4.65
CA SER A 251 -33.86 4.99 -4.95
C SER A 251 -32.85 5.42 -3.89
N PHE A 252 -32.09 4.45 -3.38
CA PHE A 252 -31.05 4.65 -2.39
C PHE A 252 -29.95 3.59 -2.48
N MET A 253 -28.76 3.92 -2.02
CA MET A 253 -27.64 2.98 -1.98
C MET A 253 -27.82 1.93 -0.88
N ALA A 254 -27.52 0.68 -1.22
CA ALA A 254 -27.44 -0.45 -0.32
C ALA A 254 -26.27 -1.37 -0.69
N THR A 255 -25.99 -2.36 0.13
CA THR A 255 -25.04 -3.42 -0.19
C THR A 255 -25.65 -4.38 -1.21
N GLU A 256 -24.86 -4.79 -2.20
CA GLU A 256 -25.20 -5.88 -3.10
C GLU A 256 -25.09 -7.21 -2.36
N THR A 257 -26.19 -7.96 -2.30
CA THR A 257 -26.28 -9.18 -1.50
C THR A 257 -25.90 -10.47 -2.24
N LEU A 258 -25.81 -10.42 -3.57
CA LEU A 258 -25.36 -11.57 -4.37
C LEU A 258 -23.91 -11.94 -4.08
N TYR A 259 -23.11 -10.97 -3.63
CA TYR A 259 -21.71 -11.14 -3.23
C TYR A 259 -21.55 -10.68 -1.80
N SER A 260 -21.40 -11.64 -0.87
CA SER A 260 -21.20 -11.33 0.54
C SER A 260 -19.94 -10.47 0.74
N PRO A 261 -20.04 -9.35 1.46
CA PRO A 261 -18.86 -8.54 1.78
C PRO A 261 -17.84 -9.33 2.59
N GLU A 262 -16.56 -9.05 2.33
CA GLU A 262 -15.45 -9.57 3.11
C GLU A 262 -15.17 -8.68 4.30
N TYR A 263 -14.87 -9.29 5.45
CA TYR A 263 -14.54 -8.60 6.70
C TYR A 263 -13.18 -9.06 7.19
N ARG A 264 -12.30 -8.12 7.50
CA ARG A 264 -10.95 -8.41 7.97
C ARG A 264 -10.56 -7.49 9.13
N LEU A 265 -10.12 -8.07 10.24
CA LEU A 265 -9.48 -7.31 11.31
C LEU A 265 -8.11 -6.81 10.84
N ILE A 266 -7.89 -5.51 10.89
CA ILE A 266 -6.59 -4.91 10.65
C ILE A 266 -5.79 -4.94 11.95
N LYS A 267 -4.70 -5.72 11.98
CA LYS A 267 -3.81 -5.87 13.14
C LYS A 267 -3.00 -4.60 13.38
N LYS A 268 -3.68 -3.53 13.75
CA LYS A 268 -3.09 -2.25 14.15
C LYS A 268 -3.98 -1.59 15.20
N ARG A 269 -3.43 -0.65 15.93
CA ARG A 269 -4.23 0.24 16.77
C ARG A 269 -4.46 1.55 16.03
N PRO A 270 -5.65 2.15 16.15
CA PRO A 270 -6.86 1.69 16.85
C PRO A 270 -7.48 0.44 16.23
N TYR A 271 -8.39 -0.23 16.98
CA TYR A 271 -9.13 -1.39 16.49
C TYR A 271 -9.91 -1.03 15.22
N THR A 272 -9.67 -1.79 14.15
CA THR A 272 -10.21 -1.46 12.83
C THR A 272 -10.66 -2.72 12.10
N ILE A 273 -11.91 -2.73 11.65
CA ILE A 273 -12.43 -3.74 10.71
C ILE A 273 -12.46 -3.15 9.31
N GLU A 274 -11.78 -3.80 8.38
CA GLU A 274 -11.91 -3.53 6.94
C GLU A 274 -13.07 -4.33 6.37
N THR A 275 -13.87 -3.68 5.54
CA THR A 275 -14.94 -4.33 4.77
C THR A 275 -14.76 -4.03 3.30
N LYS A 276 -14.89 -5.05 2.43
CA LYS A 276 -14.89 -4.91 0.98
C LYS A 276 -16.11 -5.59 0.39
N GLY A 277 -16.77 -4.93 -0.54
CA GLY A 277 -17.98 -5.47 -1.17
C GLY A 277 -18.42 -4.69 -2.39
N LEU A 278 -19.60 -5.03 -2.86
CA LEU A 278 -20.27 -4.30 -3.93
C LEU A 278 -21.46 -3.52 -3.36
N TRP A 279 -21.63 -2.31 -3.85
CA TRP A 279 -22.83 -1.52 -3.60
C TRP A 279 -23.74 -1.56 -4.81
N THR A 280 -25.02 -1.42 -4.58
CA THR A 280 -26.05 -1.31 -5.60
C THR A 280 -27.02 -0.18 -5.24
N MET A 281 -27.64 0.40 -6.23
CA MET A 281 -28.72 1.36 -6.02
C MET A 281 -30.05 0.62 -6.08
N LYS A 282 -30.79 0.56 -4.96
CA LYS A 282 -32.14 0.01 -4.96
C LYS A 282 -33.03 0.87 -5.87
N ASN A 283 -33.89 0.21 -6.67
CA ASN A 283 -34.73 0.82 -7.66
C ASN A 283 -34.00 1.61 -8.76
N ASP A 284 -32.74 1.30 -9.02
CA ASP A 284 -31.93 1.85 -10.11
C ASP A 284 -30.83 0.84 -10.52
N PHE A 285 -30.12 1.12 -11.62
CA PHE A 285 -29.11 0.20 -12.22
C PHE A 285 -27.66 0.58 -11.92
N LEU A 286 -27.43 1.43 -10.90
CA LEU A 286 -26.09 1.83 -10.51
C LEU A 286 -25.51 0.86 -9.49
N GLY A 287 -24.21 0.61 -9.60
CA GLY A 287 -23.47 -0.24 -8.66
C GLY A 287 -21.97 -0.16 -8.88
N GLY A 288 -21.22 -0.74 -7.96
CA GLY A 288 -19.77 -0.77 -8.05
C GLY A 288 -19.10 -1.29 -6.78
N PRO A 289 -17.76 -1.31 -6.75
CA PRO A 289 -17.00 -1.72 -5.57
C PRO A 289 -16.95 -0.64 -4.49
N TYR A 290 -16.84 -1.09 -3.24
CA TYR A 290 -16.48 -0.26 -2.10
C TYR A 290 -15.43 -0.93 -1.22
N THR A 291 -14.69 -0.11 -0.49
CA THR A 291 -13.84 -0.51 0.62
C THR A 291 -14.08 0.43 1.79
N ALA A 292 -14.18 -0.12 3.00
CA ALA A 292 -14.52 0.64 4.18
C ALA A 292 -13.68 0.24 5.40
N TYR A 293 -13.49 1.18 6.32
CA TYR A 293 -12.91 0.97 7.63
C TYR A 293 -13.90 1.40 8.71
N ALA A 294 -14.23 0.49 9.62
CA ALA A 294 -14.87 0.81 10.88
C ALA A 294 -13.80 0.88 11.96
N ILE A 295 -13.60 2.04 12.56
CA ILE A 295 -12.48 2.35 13.45
C ILE A 295 -13.04 2.72 14.83
N LEU A 296 -12.52 2.09 15.89
CA LEU A 296 -12.83 2.47 17.24
C LEU A 296 -11.91 3.60 17.72
N ASP A 297 -12.47 4.76 17.99
CA ASP A 297 -11.84 5.82 18.77
C ASP A 297 -12.15 5.58 20.24
N GLU A 298 -11.24 4.88 20.92
CA GLU A 298 -11.40 4.49 22.34
C GLU A 298 -11.42 5.71 23.25
N GLU A 299 -10.67 6.78 22.92
CA GLU A 299 -10.59 7.98 23.75
C GLU A 299 -11.91 8.77 23.72
N LYS A 300 -12.50 8.90 22.53
CA LYS A 300 -13.74 9.65 22.33
C LYS A 300 -15.00 8.80 22.42
N GLN A 301 -14.85 7.49 22.68
CA GLN A 301 -15.95 6.51 22.71
C GLN A 301 -16.83 6.60 21.46
N LYS A 302 -16.21 6.54 20.26
CA LYS A 302 -16.88 6.66 18.96
C LYS A 302 -16.45 5.56 18.02
N ILE A 303 -17.37 5.22 17.12
CA ILE A 303 -17.07 4.49 15.89
C ILE A 303 -16.97 5.51 14.76
N ILE A 304 -15.86 5.49 14.05
CA ILE A 304 -15.68 6.27 12.83
C ILE A 304 -15.70 5.28 11.66
N TYR A 305 -16.70 5.43 10.81
CA TYR A 305 -16.86 4.63 9.61
C TYR A 305 -16.44 5.45 8.39
N VAL A 306 -15.43 4.99 7.67
CA VAL A 306 -14.91 5.64 6.45
C VAL A 306 -15.03 4.67 5.31
N GLU A 307 -15.71 5.06 4.24
CA GLU A 307 -15.86 4.23 3.04
C GLU A 307 -15.44 4.99 1.79
N GLY A 308 -14.66 4.33 0.94
CA GLY A 308 -14.44 4.73 -0.44
C GLY A 308 -15.22 3.83 -1.39
N PHE A 309 -15.94 4.40 -2.36
CA PHE A 309 -16.68 3.66 -3.36
C PHE A 309 -16.60 4.34 -4.73
N ILE A 310 -16.76 3.55 -5.80
CA ILE A 310 -16.68 4.05 -7.16
C ILE A 310 -17.88 3.61 -8.00
N TYR A 311 -18.28 4.52 -8.89
CA TYR A 311 -19.05 4.20 -10.08
C TYR A 311 -18.14 4.33 -11.28
N CYS A 312 -17.98 3.24 -12.04
CA CYS A 312 -17.02 3.16 -13.14
C CYS A 312 -17.53 2.11 -14.17
N PRO A 313 -18.61 2.42 -14.89
CA PRO A 313 -19.14 1.50 -15.90
C PRO A 313 -18.19 1.40 -17.10
N GLY A 314 -18.01 0.19 -17.63
CA GLY A 314 -17.22 -0.03 -18.86
C GLY A 314 -15.70 0.01 -18.70
N GLU A 315 -15.16 0.41 -17.55
CA GLU A 315 -13.73 0.55 -17.31
C GLU A 315 -13.21 -0.47 -16.28
N ARG A 316 -11.90 -0.75 -16.30
CA ARG A 316 -11.22 -1.57 -15.27
C ARG A 316 -11.24 -0.83 -13.93
N LYS A 317 -11.67 -1.52 -12.88
CA LYS A 317 -11.90 -0.94 -11.54
C LYS A 317 -10.73 -1.09 -10.61
N ARG A 318 -9.83 -2.06 -10.86
CA ARG A 318 -8.70 -2.41 -10.00
C ARG A 318 -7.91 -1.18 -9.51
N ASN A 319 -7.47 -0.35 -10.43
CA ASN A 319 -6.62 0.78 -10.08
C ASN A 319 -7.36 1.84 -9.25
N HIS A 320 -8.66 2.03 -9.48
CA HIS A 320 -9.50 2.96 -8.71
C HIS A 320 -9.78 2.43 -7.30
N VAL A 321 -10.07 1.13 -7.18
CA VAL A 321 -10.21 0.47 -5.87
C VAL A 321 -8.92 0.60 -5.07
N PHE A 322 -7.78 0.30 -5.68
CA PHE A 322 -6.48 0.40 -5.01
C PHE A 322 -6.09 1.84 -4.65
N GLU A 323 -6.57 2.85 -5.38
CA GLU A 323 -6.42 4.26 -5.00
C GLU A 323 -7.22 4.56 -3.72
N LEU A 324 -8.48 4.15 -3.64
CA LEU A 324 -9.29 4.28 -2.42
C LEU A 324 -8.66 3.53 -1.23
N GLU A 325 -8.21 2.30 -1.44
CA GLU A 325 -7.51 1.53 -0.41
C GLU A 325 -6.24 2.24 0.07
N ALA A 326 -5.48 2.87 -0.82
CA ALA A 326 -4.30 3.64 -0.45
C ALA A 326 -4.67 4.85 0.42
N ILE A 327 -5.74 5.56 0.08
CA ILE A 327 -6.27 6.68 0.87
C ILE A 327 -6.66 6.18 2.28
N LEU A 328 -7.46 5.12 2.37
CA LEU A 328 -7.92 4.57 3.64
C LEU A 328 -6.76 4.03 4.48
N SER A 329 -5.79 3.34 3.85
CA SER A 329 -4.62 2.80 4.56
C SER A 329 -3.71 3.87 5.16
N GLY A 330 -3.72 5.07 4.60
CA GLY A 330 -2.98 6.22 5.08
C GLY A 330 -3.66 6.97 6.24
N LEU A 331 -4.91 6.63 6.56
CA LEU A 331 -5.72 7.26 7.60
C LEU A 331 -5.14 7.01 9.00
N LYS A 332 -5.18 8.07 9.84
CA LYS A 332 -4.81 8.01 11.27
C LYS A 332 -5.84 8.78 12.09
N LEU A 333 -6.15 8.29 13.28
CA LEU A 333 -6.83 9.06 14.33
C LEU A 333 -5.83 9.98 15.04
N ASN A 334 -6.33 11.13 15.50
CA ASN A 334 -5.62 12.07 16.40
C ASN A 334 -6.09 11.88 17.81
#